data_dbbcf2c1caa40d27ee584148539f57f3
#
_entry.id   dbbcf2c1caa40d27ee584148539f57f3
#
_cell.length_a   1.000
_cell.length_b   1.000
_cell.length_c   1.000
_cell.angle_alpha   90.00
_cell.angle_beta   90.00
_cell.angle_gamma   90.00
#
_symmetry.space_group_name_H-M   'P 1'
#
loop_
_entity.id
_entity.type
_entity.pdbx_description
1 polymer ?
#
loop_
_entity_poly.entity_id
_entity_poly.type
_entity_poly.pdbx_seq_one_letter_code
_entity_poly.pdbx_strand_id
1 'polypeptide(L)'
;FETCNTGVDIDSEIFLNIGKKIEAYAHVSLKKNLNNIFKIYFEKATVTIPTPWIPAEKTYLEIETKSRYHKDFIVSDRNVYNYQLELVSSIFLNQNNDKNFLVDINESLEISRIIDLWLKNNN
;
A
#
# COMPACT_ATOMS: atom_id res chain seq x y z
N PHE A 1 3.27 6.97 -18.17
CA PHE A 1 1.98 6.31 -18.43
C PHE A 1 2.00 5.66 -19.81
N GLU A 2 1.75 4.39 -19.89
CA GLU A 2 1.70 3.63 -21.14
C GLU A 2 0.50 2.68 -21.12
N THR A 3 -0.24 2.62 -22.22
CA THR A 3 -1.39 1.73 -22.39
C THR A 3 -1.12 0.66 -23.46
N CYS A 4 -1.74 -0.50 -23.33
CA CYS A 4 -1.78 -1.50 -24.38
C CYS A 4 -2.88 -1.20 -25.42
N ASN A 5 -2.94 -1.99 -26.48
CA ASN A 5 -3.91 -1.82 -27.59
C ASN A 5 -5.39 -1.92 -27.15
N THR A 6 -5.67 -2.46 -25.96
CA THR A 6 -7.03 -2.54 -25.38
C THR A 6 -7.38 -1.35 -24.50
N GLY A 7 -6.46 -0.37 -24.34
CA GLY A 7 -6.66 0.80 -23.49
C GLY A 7 -6.36 0.58 -22.00
N VAL A 8 -5.87 -0.63 -21.63
CA VAL A 8 -5.44 -0.91 -20.25
C VAL A 8 -4.04 -0.34 -20.04
N ASP A 9 -3.82 0.32 -18.91
CA ASP A 9 -2.52 0.80 -18.49
C ASP A 9 -1.58 -0.37 -18.15
N ILE A 10 -0.36 -0.30 -18.63
CA ILE A 10 0.66 -1.35 -18.47
C ILE A 10 1.94 -0.84 -17.81
N ASP A 11 2.11 0.46 -17.71
CA ASP A 11 3.18 1.13 -17.00
C ASP A 11 2.69 2.51 -16.56
N SER A 12 2.56 2.73 -15.26
CA SER A 12 1.90 3.90 -14.72
C SER A 12 2.61 4.46 -13.49
N GLU A 13 2.81 5.76 -13.48
CA GLU A 13 3.40 6.50 -12.37
C GLU A 13 2.42 7.58 -11.88
N ILE A 14 2.40 7.80 -10.57
CA ILE A 14 1.61 8.86 -9.95
C ILE A 14 2.44 9.64 -8.94
N PHE A 15 2.29 10.96 -8.97
CA PHE A 15 2.80 11.89 -7.97
C PHE A 15 1.62 12.56 -7.29
N LEU A 16 1.56 12.47 -5.98
CA LEU A 16 0.49 13.01 -5.16
C LEU A 16 1.05 14.00 -4.14
N ASN A 17 0.38 15.14 -4.02
CA ASN A 17 0.62 16.09 -2.93
C ASN A 17 -0.55 16.01 -1.95
N ILE A 18 -0.28 15.50 -0.75
CA ILE A 18 -1.29 15.33 0.30
C ILE A 18 -1.16 16.47 1.31
N GLY A 19 -2.05 17.43 1.19
CA GLY A 19 -1.93 18.69 1.91
C GLY A 19 -0.67 19.47 1.50
N LYS A 20 0.00 20.11 2.47
CA LYS A 20 1.19 20.96 2.21
C LYS A 20 2.52 20.31 2.57
N LYS A 21 2.52 19.07 3.07
CA LYS A 21 3.70 18.50 3.74
C LYS A 21 4.07 17.08 3.30
N ILE A 22 3.19 16.40 2.58
CA ILE A 22 3.41 15.00 2.21
C ILE A 22 3.40 14.92 0.69
N GLU A 23 4.49 14.40 0.14
CA GLU A 23 4.60 14.02 -1.25
C GLU A 23 4.63 12.49 -1.32
N ALA A 24 3.85 11.92 -2.21
CA ALA A 24 3.83 10.50 -2.45
C ALA A 24 4.08 10.20 -3.94
N TYR A 25 4.83 9.15 -4.18
CA TYR A 25 5.10 8.63 -5.51
C TYR A 25 4.79 7.14 -5.52
N ALA A 26 4.08 6.71 -6.55
CA ALA A 26 3.88 5.30 -6.82
C ALA A 26 4.16 4.98 -8.29
N HIS A 27 4.74 3.81 -8.53
CA HIS A 27 5.00 3.26 -9.86
C HIS A 27 4.51 1.81 -9.89
N VAL A 28 3.66 1.50 -10.84
CA VAL A 28 3.13 0.15 -11.10
C VAL A 28 3.41 -0.22 -12.55
N SER A 29 3.85 -1.44 -12.80
CA SER A 29 4.16 -1.89 -14.15
C SER A 29 3.85 -3.36 -14.35
N LEU A 30 3.25 -3.68 -15.49
CA LEU A 30 3.14 -5.04 -16.04
C LEU A 30 4.31 -5.39 -16.97
N LYS A 31 5.13 -4.40 -17.35
CA LYS A 31 6.26 -4.55 -18.28
C LYS A 31 7.60 -4.63 -17.58
N LYS A 32 7.74 -3.98 -16.43
CA LYS A 32 9.01 -3.84 -15.71
C LYS A 32 8.96 -4.66 -14.43
N ASN A 33 10.07 -5.29 -14.10
CA ASN A 33 10.23 -5.93 -12.79
C ASN A 33 10.63 -4.86 -11.77
N LEU A 34 9.65 -4.28 -11.11
CA LEU A 34 9.84 -3.27 -10.09
C LEU A 34 10.11 -3.91 -8.72
N ASN A 35 10.86 -3.21 -7.88
CA ASN A 35 11.02 -3.62 -6.49
C ASN A 35 9.69 -3.44 -5.74
N ASN A 36 9.19 -4.52 -5.16
CA ASN A 36 7.99 -4.50 -4.33
C ASN A 36 8.35 -4.00 -2.92
N ILE A 37 8.47 -2.69 -2.77
CA ILE A 37 8.84 -2.02 -1.51
C ILE A 37 7.95 -0.80 -1.29
N PHE A 38 7.75 -0.47 0.00
CA PHE A 38 7.18 0.80 0.42
C PHE A 38 8.17 1.54 1.31
N LYS A 39 8.47 2.80 0.98
CA LYS A 39 9.40 3.63 1.75
C LYS A 39 8.69 4.87 2.26
N ILE A 40 8.92 5.17 3.53
CA ILE A 40 8.45 6.40 4.18
C ILE A 40 9.66 7.21 4.61
N TYR A 41 9.76 8.42 4.11
CA TYR A 41 10.83 9.35 4.44
C TYR A 41 10.33 10.34 5.48
N PHE A 42 10.89 10.26 6.68
CA PHE A 42 10.70 11.23 7.75
C PHE A 42 11.88 12.20 7.80
N GLU A 43 11.73 13.31 8.51
CA GLU A 43 12.83 14.28 8.70
C GLU A 43 14.12 13.66 9.27
N LYS A 44 13.99 12.67 10.16
CA LYS A 44 15.12 12.07 10.89
C LYS A 44 15.31 10.57 10.65
N ALA A 45 14.45 9.96 9.88
CA ALA A 45 14.50 8.51 9.64
C ALA A 45 13.89 8.15 8.28
N THR A 46 14.33 7.02 7.74
CA THR A 46 13.65 6.33 6.64
C THR A 46 13.17 4.98 7.13
N VAL A 47 11.91 4.65 6.85
CA VAL A 47 11.34 3.33 7.11
C VAL A 47 11.11 2.63 5.78
N THR A 48 11.62 1.42 5.64
CA THR A 48 11.40 0.58 4.46
C THR A 48 10.60 -0.66 4.86
N ILE A 49 9.53 -0.91 4.13
CA ILE A 49 8.67 -2.09 4.27
C ILE A 49 8.87 -2.95 3.03
N PRO A 50 9.57 -4.07 3.11
CA PRO A 50 9.68 -5.01 2.01
C PRO A 50 8.37 -5.77 1.82
N THR A 51 7.98 -6.00 0.58
CA THR A 51 6.76 -6.75 0.20
C THR A 51 5.48 -6.30 0.95
N PRO A 52 5.13 -4.97 0.90
CA PRO A 52 4.08 -4.41 1.74
C PRO A 52 2.68 -4.95 1.43
N TRP A 53 2.43 -5.38 0.19
CA TRP A 53 1.10 -5.77 -0.27
C TRP A 53 0.71 -7.19 0.13
N ILE A 54 1.67 -8.11 0.13
CA ILE A 54 1.50 -9.50 0.54
C ILE A 54 2.72 -9.89 1.37
N PRO A 55 2.79 -9.45 2.63
CA PRO A 55 3.91 -9.78 3.49
C PRO A 55 3.93 -11.28 3.81
N ALA A 56 5.12 -11.84 3.89
CA ALA A 56 5.31 -13.20 4.38
C ALA A 56 5.03 -13.28 5.89
N GLU A 57 4.76 -14.49 6.39
CA GLU A 57 4.56 -14.75 7.84
C GLU A 57 5.78 -14.33 8.68
N LYS A 58 6.96 -14.32 8.07
CA LYS A 58 8.17 -13.73 8.66
C LYS A 58 8.63 -12.59 7.77
N THR A 59 8.57 -11.39 8.30
CA THR A 59 8.98 -10.16 7.59
C THR A 59 9.70 -9.23 8.56
N TYR A 60 10.08 -8.05 8.09
CA TYR A 60 10.76 -7.06 8.93
C TYR A 60 10.47 -5.65 8.42
N LEU A 61 10.68 -4.67 9.29
CA LEU A 61 10.81 -3.26 8.93
C LEU A 61 12.27 -2.87 9.02
N GLU A 62 12.76 -2.13 8.04
CA GLU A 62 14.08 -1.50 8.12
C GLU A 62 13.90 -0.04 8.54
N ILE A 63 14.62 0.35 9.58
CA ILE A 63 14.61 1.71 10.10
C ILE A 63 16.03 2.26 10.03
N GLU A 64 16.21 3.28 9.22
CA GLU A 64 17.49 3.96 9.01
C GLU A 64 17.42 5.40 9.54
N THR A 65 18.38 5.76 10.38
CA THR A 65 18.62 7.12 10.86
C THR A 65 20.05 7.53 10.53
N LYS A 66 20.43 8.80 10.76
CA LYS A 66 21.80 9.27 10.56
C LYS A 66 22.86 8.48 11.34
N SER A 67 22.48 7.88 12.47
CA SER A 67 23.41 7.22 13.40
C SER A 67 23.16 5.72 13.58
N ARG A 68 22.05 5.20 13.10
CA ARG A 68 21.65 3.81 13.38
C ARG A 68 20.86 3.21 12.24
N TYR A 69 21.16 1.96 11.92
CA TYR A 69 20.35 1.06 11.12
C TYR A 69 19.81 -0.06 12.00
N HIS A 70 18.52 -0.38 11.87
CA HIS A 70 17.85 -1.39 12.67
C HIS A 70 16.84 -2.16 11.82
N LYS A 71 16.66 -3.45 12.14
CA LYS A 71 15.59 -4.29 11.58
C LYS A 71 14.69 -4.77 12.70
N ASP A 72 13.42 -4.41 12.63
CA ASP A 72 12.38 -4.96 13.49
C ASP A 72 11.73 -6.14 12.80
N PHE A 73 11.95 -7.33 13.34
CA PHE A 73 11.37 -8.56 12.80
C PHE A 73 9.95 -8.75 13.31
N ILE A 74 9.08 -9.08 12.37
CA ILE A 74 7.66 -9.35 12.61
C ILE A 74 7.42 -10.81 12.23
N VAL A 75 6.87 -11.57 13.16
CA VAL A 75 6.49 -12.97 12.95
C VAL A 75 5.01 -13.10 13.19
N SER A 76 4.31 -13.62 12.21
CA SER A 76 2.90 -13.96 12.27
C SER A 76 2.75 -15.48 12.27
N ASP A 77 1.73 -15.99 12.91
CA ASP A 77 1.33 -17.40 12.88
C ASP A 77 0.46 -17.74 11.66
N ARG A 78 0.07 -16.71 10.89
CA ARG A 78 -0.87 -16.83 9.76
C ARG A 78 -0.50 -15.86 8.65
N ASN A 79 -0.98 -16.16 7.44
CA ASN A 79 -0.86 -15.26 6.30
C ASN A 79 -1.95 -14.16 6.35
N VAL A 80 -1.77 -13.13 5.53
CA VAL A 80 -2.65 -11.94 5.47
C VAL A 80 -4.11 -12.29 5.14
N TYR A 81 -4.35 -13.30 4.31
CA TYR A 81 -5.72 -13.71 3.94
C TYR A 81 -6.48 -14.36 5.08
N ASN A 82 -5.78 -15.09 5.98
CA ASN A 82 -6.40 -15.65 7.17
C ASN A 82 -6.94 -14.55 8.10
N TYR A 83 -6.16 -13.48 8.29
CA TYR A 83 -6.61 -12.31 9.08
C TYR A 83 -7.81 -11.61 8.46
N GLN A 84 -7.83 -11.45 7.13
CA GLN A 84 -8.96 -10.85 6.42
C GLN A 84 -10.24 -11.69 6.59
N LEU A 85 -10.15 -13.00 6.38
CA LEU A 85 -11.29 -13.91 6.52
C LEU A 85 -11.80 -13.97 7.97
N GLU A 86 -10.90 -13.98 8.94
CA GLU A 86 -11.27 -13.99 10.36
C GLU A 86 -11.97 -12.68 10.75
N LEU A 87 -11.44 -11.53 10.34
CA LEU A 87 -12.06 -10.23 10.60
C LEU A 87 -13.47 -10.17 10.01
N VAL A 88 -13.63 -10.49 8.73
CA VAL A 88 -14.94 -10.48 8.07
C VAL A 88 -15.91 -11.44 8.76
N SER A 89 -15.48 -12.67 9.05
CA SER A 89 -16.31 -13.68 9.73
C SER A 89 -16.75 -13.20 11.12
N SER A 90 -15.84 -12.62 11.90
CA SER A 90 -16.14 -12.15 13.26
C SER A 90 -17.16 -11.00 13.25
N ILE A 91 -17.12 -10.14 12.24
CA ILE A 91 -18.12 -9.07 12.07
C ILE A 91 -19.48 -9.65 11.70
N PHE A 92 -19.55 -10.60 10.75
CA PHE A 92 -20.81 -11.27 10.40
C PHE A 92 -21.43 -12.03 11.56
N LEU A 93 -20.62 -12.62 12.43
CA LEU A 93 -21.08 -13.35 13.62
C LEU A 93 -21.36 -12.43 14.82
N ASN A 94 -21.25 -11.11 14.65
CA ASN A 94 -21.38 -10.10 15.72
C ASN A 94 -20.43 -10.33 16.91
N GLN A 95 -19.28 -10.95 16.66
CA GLN A 95 -18.25 -11.21 17.68
C GLN A 95 -17.24 -10.05 17.79
N ASN A 96 -17.16 -9.22 16.77
CA ASN A 96 -16.30 -8.05 16.73
C ASN A 96 -17.06 -6.85 16.13
N ASN A 97 -17.05 -5.74 16.85
CA ASN A 97 -17.65 -4.47 16.40
C ASN A 97 -16.61 -3.49 15.86
N ASP A 98 -15.32 -3.86 15.85
CA ASP A 98 -14.26 -3.00 15.34
C ASP A 98 -14.22 -3.05 13.81
N LYS A 99 -14.91 -2.09 13.20
CA LYS A 99 -14.95 -1.89 11.75
C LYS A 99 -13.81 -1.03 11.22
N ASN A 100 -12.89 -0.57 12.07
CA ASN A 100 -11.83 0.36 11.70
C ASN A 100 -10.84 -0.20 10.68
N PHE A 101 -10.78 -1.53 10.54
CA PHE A 101 -9.92 -2.21 9.56
C PHE A 101 -10.63 -2.55 8.24
N LEU A 102 -11.91 -2.21 8.09
CA LEU A 102 -12.64 -2.38 6.84
C LEU A 102 -12.66 -1.05 6.09
N VAL A 103 -12.28 -1.12 4.82
CA VAL A 103 -12.46 0.01 3.90
C VAL A 103 -13.96 0.22 3.70
N ASP A 104 -14.47 1.38 4.05
CA ASP A 104 -15.88 1.70 3.87
C ASP A 104 -16.18 2.13 2.42
N ILE A 105 -17.47 2.30 2.12
CA ILE A 105 -17.92 2.68 0.77
C ILE A 105 -17.40 4.09 0.37
N ASN A 106 -17.29 5.02 1.32
CA ASN A 106 -16.84 6.37 1.03
C ASN A 106 -15.33 6.38 0.72
N GLU A 107 -14.53 5.63 1.49
CA GLU A 107 -13.10 5.42 1.20
C GLU A 107 -12.90 4.76 -0.17
N SER A 108 -13.70 3.74 -0.50
CA SER A 108 -13.67 3.09 -1.82
C SER A 108 -14.00 4.06 -2.95
N LEU A 109 -14.98 4.93 -2.75
CA LEU A 109 -15.34 5.97 -3.72
C LEU A 109 -14.24 7.02 -3.88
N GLU A 110 -13.60 7.45 -2.79
CA GLU A 110 -12.46 8.39 -2.88
C GLU A 110 -11.25 7.77 -3.61
N ILE A 111 -10.93 6.51 -3.33
CA ILE A 111 -9.88 5.78 -4.08
C ILE A 111 -10.23 5.74 -5.57
N SER A 112 -11.47 5.40 -5.92
CA SER A 112 -11.92 5.36 -7.31
C SER A 112 -11.82 6.73 -7.98
N ARG A 113 -12.18 7.82 -7.29
CA ARG A 113 -12.02 9.19 -7.80
C ARG A 113 -10.56 9.56 -8.06
N ILE A 114 -9.64 9.16 -7.18
CA ILE A 114 -8.20 9.40 -7.38
C ILE A 114 -7.72 8.65 -8.62
N ILE A 115 -8.12 7.41 -8.80
CA ILE A 115 -7.80 6.60 -9.98
C ILE A 115 -8.34 7.26 -11.25
N ASP A 116 -9.60 7.71 -11.25
CA ASP A 116 -10.22 8.39 -12.38
C ASP A 116 -9.48 9.69 -12.75
N LEU A 117 -9.07 10.48 -11.76
CA LEU A 117 -8.27 11.70 -11.97
C LEU A 117 -6.91 11.36 -12.55
N TRP A 118 -6.28 10.33 -12.05
CA TRP A 118 -5.00 9.84 -12.56
C TRP A 118 -5.10 9.44 -14.03
N LEU A 119 -6.07 8.62 -14.39
CA LEU A 119 -6.30 8.19 -15.77
C LEU A 119 -6.60 9.37 -16.71
N LYS A 120 -7.42 10.33 -16.26
CA LYS A 120 -7.77 11.52 -17.07
C LYS A 120 -6.59 12.47 -17.32
N ASN A 121 -5.68 12.58 -16.37
CA ASN A 121 -4.52 13.48 -16.50
C ASN A 121 -3.38 12.87 -17.34
N ASN A 122 -3.46 11.60 -17.68
CA ASN A 122 -2.43 10.88 -18.43
C ASN A 122 -2.92 10.44 -19.85
N ASN A 123 -4.16 10.78 -20.22
CA ASN A 123 -4.72 10.66 -21.56
C ASN A 123 -4.80 12.05 -22.20
#